data_2f773286951a24bbc29bba36b5e45e25
#
_entry.id   2f773286951a24bbc29bba36b5e45e25
#
_cell.length_a   1.000
_cell.length_b   1.000
_cell.length_c   1.000
_cell.angle_alpha   90.00
_cell.angle_beta   90.00
_cell.angle_gamma   90.00
#
_symmetry.space_group_name_H-M   'P 1'
#
loop_
_entity.id
_entity.type
_entity.pdbx_description
1 polymer ?
#
loop_
_entity_poly.entity_id
_entity_poly.type
_entity_poly.pdbx_seq_one_letter_code
_entity_poly.pdbx_strand_id
1 'polypeptide(L)'
;MKNTHQCVGSNFNPWFKAGFLLLFGLARPAFAQDDRGYKVYQFPANMIPRIDGKDDDWACFPAEYAVGTDQLRDDSGHYPRPDTANLKVSVKVAWVKGLNRLYFLYEAYDNYWDFSRPDLHNDTFEVVVDGDLSGGPLTAEFHPNQTLPLMERYFAFHGVQAQNYHIFTPAVGKDWALAWGSQPWIKRLPYANIAYSYDFKPGQPGKLTAEFWITPFDYAGAEGPARAVESVLTDNKKIGLTWAVIDYDDVQDESKKGFWNLSTNHKMYGNTSLGTVFTLLPLAAKYQPTLAAQWSFLVTDAARRQVTFTDESLGRVTKWKWDFGDGTTSTAPSPVHQYREAGKYIVVLEVEGPAGKARMAKVWDVAVQ
;
A
#
# COMPACT_ATOMS: atom_id res chain seq x y z
N MET A 1 47.95 -36.17 56.02
CA MET A 1 49.32 -35.83 56.41
C MET A 1 49.79 -34.73 55.47
N LYS A 2 50.08 -33.55 56.10
CA LYS A 2 51.13 -32.57 55.78
C LYS A 2 51.18 -32.03 54.36
N ASN A 3 50.71 -30.74 54.16
CA ASN A 3 51.52 -29.50 54.16
C ASN A 3 52.55 -29.48 53.00
N THR A 4 52.67 -28.41 52.22
CA THR A 4 52.97 -27.02 52.62
C THR A 4 52.86 -26.08 51.40
N HIS A 5 52.52 -24.82 51.73
CA HIS A 5 52.63 -23.55 51.00
C HIS A 5 53.82 -23.35 50.08
N GLN A 6 53.68 -22.58 49.02
CA GLN A 6 54.36 -21.27 48.93
C GLN A 6 53.78 -20.39 47.80
N CYS A 7 53.48 -19.16 48.16
CA CYS A 7 53.23 -18.00 47.30
C CYS A 7 54.57 -17.44 46.81
N VAL A 8 54.52 -16.72 45.65
CA VAL A 8 55.29 -15.52 45.22
C VAL A 8 55.05 -15.42 43.71
N GLY A 9 54.69 -14.38 43.03
CA GLY A 9 54.70 -12.97 43.23
C GLY A 9 54.26 -12.30 41.93
N SER A 10 53.70 -11.16 42.03
CA SER A 10 53.16 -10.21 41.05
C SER A 10 54.06 -9.94 39.85
N ASN A 11 53.44 -9.77 38.66
CA ASN A 11 53.78 -8.65 37.78
C ASN A 11 52.64 -8.29 36.83
N PHE A 12 52.11 -7.12 37.05
CA PHE A 12 51.22 -6.39 36.17
C PHE A 12 51.97 -5.97 34.89
N ASN A 13 51.34 -6.15 33.71
CA ASN A 13 51.64 -5.26 32.62
C ASN A 13 50.39 -5.14 31.70
N PRO A 14 49.88 -3.91 31.46
CA PRO A 14 48.64 -3.69 30.76
C PRO A 14 48.96 -3.35 29.27
N TRP A 15 48.50 -4.16 28.37
CA TRP A 15 48.31 -3.75 26.98
C TRP A 15 46.91 -4.16 26.51
N PHE A 16 45.97 -3.24 26.74
CA PHE A 16 44.70 -3.25 26.01
C PHE A 16 45.00 -2.95 24.55
N LYS A 17 45.02 -3.95 23.72
CA LYS A 17 44.82 -3.78 22.26
C LYS A 17 43.34 -3.78 22.02
N ALA A 18 42.77 -2.57 21.81
CA ALA A 18 41.44 -2.38 21.23
C ALA A 18 41.45 -2.96 19.82
N GLY A 19 40.95 -4.16 19.67
CA GLY A 19 40.62 -4.73 18.38
C GLY A 19 39.36 -4.02 17.85
N PHE A 20 39.55 -3.09 16.92
CA PHE A 20 38.46 -2.55 16.09
C PHE A 20 37.98 -3.71 15.20
N LEU A 21 36.88 -4.34 15.59
CA LEU A 21 36.11 -5.20 14.70
C LEU A 21 35.45 -4.28 13.65
N LEU A 22 36.10 -4.13 12.50
CA LEU A 22 35.45 -3.63 11.29
C LEU A 22 34.41 -4.68 10.87
N LEU A 23 33.15 -4.45 11.30
CA LEU A 23 31.99 -5.07 10.68
C LEU A 23 31.92 -4.57 9.24
N PHE A 24 32.57 -5.29 8.34
CA PHE A 24 32.22 -5.21 6.93
C PHE A 24 30.77 -5.73 6.80
N GLY A 25 29.81 -4.83 6.91
CA GLY A 25 28.48 -5.06 6.40
C GLY A 25 28.63 -5.33 4.91
N LEU A 26 28.51 -6.59 4.51
CA LEU A 26 28.29 -6.95 3.12
C LEU A 26 26.98 -6.25 2.73
N ALA A 27 27.10 -5.06 2.13
CA ALA A 27 25.99 -4.45 1.42
C ALA A 27 25.60 -5.47 0.34
N ARG A 28 24.50 -6.20 0.58
CA ARG A 28 23.84 -6.96 -0.49
C ARG A 28 23.52 -5.93 -1.57
N PRO A 29 23.84 -6.21 -2.85
CA PRO A 29 23.36 -5.35 -3.90
C PRO A 29 21.83 -5.29 -3.74
N ALA A 30 21.32 -4.13 -3.37
CA ALA A 30 19.90 -3.85 -3.48
C ALA A 30 19.60 -3.95 -4.98
N PHE A 31 18.93 -5.01 -5.40
CA PHE A 31 18.33 -5.03 -6.73
C PHE A 31 17.41 -3.83 -6.76
N ALA A 32 17.74 -2.85 -7.59
CA ALA A 32 16.90 -1.68 -7.75
C ALA A 32 15.56 -2.17 -8.34
N GLN A 33 14.48 -2.00 -7.57
CA GLN A 33 13.13 -2.24 -8.07
C GLN A 33 12.89 -1.34 -9.28
N ASP A 34 12.09 -1.85 -10.23
CA ASP A 34 11.77 -1.16 -11.48
C ASP A 34 10.83 0.03 -11.22
N ASP A 35 11.40 1.22 -11.04
CA ASP A 35 10.65 2.47 -10.83
C ASP A 35 10.45 3.22 -12.15
N ARG A 36 9.52 2.76 -12.97
CA ARG A 36 9.09 3.42 -14.23
C ARG A 36 8.11 4.56 -14.00
N GLY A 37 7.87 4.95 -12.75
CA GLY A 37 7.04 6.08 -12.41
C GLY A 37 5.54 5.80 -12.41
N TYR A 38 5.11 4.54 -12.28
CA TYR A 38 3.71 4.16 -12.14
C TYR A 38 3.01 4.85 -10.96
N LYS A 39 1.73 5.12 -11.12
CA LYS A 39 0.93 5.88 -10.16
C LYS A 39 -0.30 5.11 -9.71
N VAL A 40 -0.64 5.26 -8.43
CA VAL A 40 -1.91 4.82 -7.86
C VAL A 40 -2.75 6.07 -7.60
N TYR A 41 -3.89 6.19 -8.28
CA TYR A 41 -4.76 7.36 -8.19
C TYR A 41 -5.47 7.42 -6.83
N GLN A 42 -5.60 8.62 -6.25
CA GLN A 42 -6.40 8.80 -5.05
C GLN A 42 -7.85 9.18 -5.39
N PHE A 43 -8.81 8.33 -5.02
CA PHE A 43 -10.22 8.69 -5.07
C PHE A 43 -10.58 9.67 -3.95
N PRO A 44 -11.47 10.65 -4.22
CA PRO A 44 -12.14 11.40 -3.17
C PRO A 44 -12.96 10.47 -2.26
N ALA A 45 -13.02 10.77 -0.96
CA ALA A 45 -13.71 9.92 0.02
C ALA A 45 -15.22 9.74 -0.24
N ASN A 46 -15.83 10.64 -1.01
CA ASN A 46 -17.23 10.57 -1.43
C ASN A 46 -17.45 9.94 -2.81
N MET A 47 -16.38 9.44 -3.45
CA MET A 47 -16.41 8.82 -4.78
C MET A 47 -15.70 7.46 -4.78
N ILE A 48 -15.81 6.73 -3.68
CA ILE A 48 -15.20 5.40 -3.56
C ILE A 48 -15.95 4.43 -4.48
N PRO A 49 -15.27 3.66 -5.34
CA PRO A 49 -15.91 2.69 -6.20
C PRO A 49 -16.72 1.65 -5.41
N ARG A 50 -17.91 1.33 -5.91
CA ARG A 50 -18.70 0.20 -5.43
C ARG A 50 -18.20 -1.04 -6.13
N ILE A 51 -17.97 -2.09 -5.39
CA ILE A 51 -17.53 -3.34 -5.99
C ILE A 51 -18.78 -4.07 -6.53
N ASP A 52 -19.17 -3.74 -7.77
CA ASP A 52 -20.32 -4.32 -8.45
C ASP A 52 -20.01 -4.90 -9.85
N GLY A 53 -18.72 -4.86 -10.23
CA GLY A 53 -18.24 -5.41 -11.51
C GLY A 53 -18.48 -4.50 -12.70
N LYS A 54 -18.66 -3.19 -12.46
CA LYS A 54 -18.84 -2.17 -13.50
C LYS A 54 -17.76 -1.11 -13.42
N ASP A 55 -17.64 -0.32 -14.46
CA ASP A 55 -16.63 0.73 -14.62
C ASP A 55 -17.17 2.16 -14.47
N ASP A 56 -18.50 2.32 -14.26
CA ASP A 56 -19.18 3.62 -14.29
C ASP A 56 -18.70 4.59 -13.20
N ASP A 57 -18.34 4.11 -12.03
CA ASP A 57 -17.81 4.93 -10.94
C ASP A 57 -16.29 5.15 -11.00
N TRP A 58 -15.60 4.59 -12.00
CA TRP A 58 -14.20 4.90 -12.34
C TRP A 58 -14.05 6.06 -13.32
N ALA A 59 -15.12 6.73 -13.71
CA ALA A 59 -15.10 7.83 -14.69
C ALA A 59 -14.20 9.01 -14.28
N CYS A 60 -13.90 9.19 -12.98
CA CYS A 60 -12.98 10.23 -12.52
C CYS A 60 -11.49 9.82 -12.57
N PHE A 61 -11.19 8.55 -12.87
CA PHE A 61 -9.83 8.03 -12.96
C PHE A 61 -9.15 8.54 -14.25
N PRO A 62 -7.96 9.18 -14.16
CA PRO A 62 -7.25 9.67 -15.34
C PRO A 62 -6.69 8.54 -16.20
N ALA A 63 -7.03 8.53 -17.47
CA ALA A 63 -6.65 7.44 -18.40
C ALA A 63 -5.13 7.23 -18.51
N GLU A 64 -4.34 8.28 -18.30
CA GLU A 64 -2.87 8.24 -18.35
C GLU A 64 -2.23 7.41 -17.23
N TYR A 65 -2.97 7.04 -16.19
CA TYR A 65 -2.48 6.15 -15.12
C TYR A 65 -2.91 4.69 -15.31
N ALA A 66 -3.74 4.40 -16.31
CA ALA A 66 -4.08 3.04 -16.65
C ALA A 66 -2.87 2.31 -17.27
N VAL A 67 -2.68 1.06 -16.92
CA VAL A 67 -1.64 0.20 -17.47
C VAL A 67 -2.27 -0.73 -18.49
N GLY A 68 -1.89 -0.58 -19.74
CA GLY A 68 -2.43 -1.35 -20.88
C GLY A 68 -1.54 -2.50 -21.30
N THR A 69 -2.04 -3.29 -22.25
CA THR A 69 -1.34 -4.44 -22.85
C THR A 69 0.04 -4.08 -23.40
N ASP A 70 0.20 -2.87 -23.94
CA ASP A 70 1.45 -2.35 -24.52
C ASP A 70 2.59 -2.19 -23.51
N GLN A 71 2.27 -2.20 -22.24
CA GLN A 71 3.25 -2.11 -21.13
C GLN A 71 3.64 -3.48 -20.57
N LEU A 72 3.00 -4.55 -21.02
CA LEU A 72 3.27 -5.92 -20.61
C LEU A 72 4.24 -6.60 -21.58
N ARG A 73 4.92 -7.62 -21.08
CA ARG A 73 5.81 -8.48 -21.87
C ARG A 73 5.50 -9.93 -21.59
N ASP A 74 5.49 -10.76 -22.62
CA ASP A 74 5.39 -12.18 -22.44
C ASP A 74 6.71 -12.76 -21.93
N ASP A 75 6.67 -13.34 -20.74
CA ASP A 75 7.81 -14.01 -20.11
C ASP A 75 7.86 -15.51 -20.40
N SER A 76 6.81 -16.08 -21.04
CA SER A 76 6.82 -17.47 -21.52
C SER A 76 7.76 -17.66 -22.71
N GLY A 77 8.05 -16.57 -23.43
CA GLY A 77 8.86 -16.56 -24.62
C GLY A 77 8.13 -17.01 -25.90
N HIS A 78 6.83 -17.21 -25.84
CA HIS A 78 6.01 -17.62 -27.00
C HIS A 78 5.66 -16.42 -27.89
N TYR A 79 5.46 -15.25 -27.30
CA TYR A 79 4.97 -14.06 -27.99
C TYR A 79 5.99 -12.92 -27.94
N PRO A 80 6.51 -12.45 -29.07
CA PRO A 80 7.53 -11.39 -29.10
C PRO A 80 6.97 -10.00 -28.74
N ARG A 81 5.65 -9.82 -28.84
CA ARG A 81 4.92 -8.58 -28.55
C ARG A 81 3.45 -8.88 -28.30
N PRO A 82 2.74 -8.01 -27.59
CA PRO A 82 1.31 -8.15 -27.41
C PRO A 82 0.56 -8.10 -28.74
N ASP A 83 -0.43 -8.99 -28.88
CA ASP A 83 -1.45 -8.93 -29.94
C ASP A 83 -2.79 -8.57 -29.31
N THR A 84 -3.24 -7.34 -29.53
CA THR A 84 -4.51 -6.85 -28.96
C THR A 84 -5.76 -7.45 -29.62
N ALA A 85 -5.61 -8.22 -30.70
CA ALA A 85 -6.69 -9.02 -31.25
C ALA A 85 -6.85 -10.34 -30.49
N ASN A 86 -5.77 -10.84 -29.87
CA ASN A 86 -5.77 -11.96 -28.93
C ASN A 86 -6.17 -11.47 -27.54
N LEU A 87 -5.27 -10.77 -26.87
CA LEU A 87 -5.47 -10.29 -25.50
C LEU A 87 -5.32 -8.77 -25.42
N LYS A 88 -6.36 -8.07 -24.96
CA LYS A 88 -6.31 -6.63 -24.68
C LYS A 88 -6.72 -6.38 -23.25
N VAL A 89 -5.83 -5.82 -22.45
CA VAL A 89 -6.08 -5.51 -21.03
C VAL A 89 -5.88 -4.04 -20.71
N SER A 90 -6.57 -3.59 -19.65
CA SER A 90 -6.40 -2.30 -19.01
C SER A 90 -6.55 -2.49 -17.51
N VAL A 91 -5.55 -2.06 -16.74
CA VAL A 91 -5.56 -2.15 -15.29
C VAL A 91 -5.50 -0.73 -14.71
N LYS A 92 -6.52 -0.37 -13.94
CA LYS A 92 -6.56 0.88 -13.18
C LYS A 92 -6.36 0.55 -11.71
N VAL A 93 -5.49 1.29 -11.03
CA VAL A 93 -5.21 1.10 -9.61
C VAL A 93 -5.42 2.40 -8.86
N ALA A 94 -6.19 2.33 -7.78
CA ALA A 94 -6.52 3.49 -6.96
C ALA A 94 -6.47 3.17 -5.46
N TRP A 95 -6.52 4.22 -4.64
CA TRP A 95 -6.57 4.13 -3.19
C TRP A 95 -7.42 5.26 -2.60
N VAL A 96 -7.78 5.15 -1.33
CA VAL A 96 -8.54 6.17 -0.60
C VAL A 96 -7.82 6.48 0.70
N LYS A 97 -7.59 7.76 0.98
CA LYS A 97 -6.95 8.20 2.21
C LYS A 97 -7.76 7.81 3.45
N GLY A 98 -7.09 7.22 4.43
CA GLY A 98 -7.73 6.71 5.65
C GLY A 98 -8.30 5.29 5.53
N LEU A 99 -8.25 4.70 4.33
CA LEU A 99 -8.52 3.29 4.11
C LEU A 99 -7.24 2.62 3.63
N ASN A 100 -6.83 1.53 4.27
CA ASN A 100 -5.67 0.76 3.84
C ASN A 100 -6.08 -0.23 2.75
N ARG A 101 -6.58 0.28 1.62
CA ARG A 101 -7.11 -0.51 0.51
C ARG A 101 -6.57 -0.02 -0.82
N LEU A 102 -6.17 -0.97 -1.65
CA LEU A 102 -5.90 -0.76 -3.08
C LEU A 102 -7.10 -1.26 -3.86
N TYR A 103 -7.69 -0.40 -4.67
CA TYR A 103 -8.81 -0.67 -5.55
C TYR A 103 -8.30 -0.94 -6.95
N PHE A 104 -8.85 -1.95 -7.61
CA PHE A 104 -8.48 -2.35 -8.96
C PHE A 104 -9.71 -2.43 -9.84
N LEU A 105 -9.57 -1.93 -11.07
CA LEU A 105 -10.44 -2.25 -12.17
C LEU A 105 -9.59 -2.92 -13.24
N TYR A 106 -9.84 -4.20 -13.45
CA TYR A 106 -9.24 -5.02 -14.51
C TYR A 106 -10.27 -5.21 -15.61
N GLU A 107 -10.02 -4.61 -16.77
CA GLU A 107 -10.83 -4.75 -17.99
C GLU A 107 -10.01 -5.53 -18.99
N ALA A 108 -10.58 -6.61 -19.51
CA ALA A 108 -9.90 -7.44 -20.49
C ALA A 108 -10.85 -7.86 -21.62
N TYR A 109 -10.30 -7.97 -22.82
CA TYR A 109 -10.85 -8.71 -23.94
C TYR A 109 -9.87 -9.83 -24.26
N ASP A 110 -10.41 -11.00 -24.47
CA ASP A 110 -9.67 -12.15 -24.93
C ASP A 110 -10.43 -12.83 -26.08
N ASN A 111 -9.70 -13.40 -27.01
CA ASN A 111 -10.30 -14.14 -28.12
C ASN A 111 -10.67 -15.57 -27.75
N TYR A 112 -10.12 -16.09 -26.62
CA TYR A 112 -10.36 -17.46 -26.15
C TYR A 112 -10.24 -17.54 -24.64
N TRP A 113 -11.36 -17.39 -23.92
CA TRP A 113 -11.36 -17.48 -22.46
C TRP A 113 -11.33 -18.90 -21.94
N ASP A 114 -10.33 -19.24 -21.12
CA ASP A 114 -10.25 -20.50 -20.39
C ASP A 114 -10.26 -20.30 -18.87
N PHE A 115 -11.41 -20.48 -18.25
CA PHE A 115 -11.61 -20.23 -16.81
C PHE A 115 -12.43 -21.32 -16.11
N SER A 116 -12.80 -22.40 -16.81
CA SER A 116 -13.74 -23.42 -16.32
C SER A 116 -13.06 -24.57 -15.58
N ARG A 117 -11.73 -24.63 -15.60
CA ARG A 117 -10.99 -25.75 -15.01
C ARG A 117 -10.84 -25.60 -13.49
N PRO A 118 -10.87 -26.72 -12.74
CA PRO A 118 -10.75 -26.68 -11.27
C PRO A 118 -9.31 -26.41 -10.79
N ASP A 119 -8.31 -26.58 -11.64
CA ASP A 119 -6.90 -26.40 -11.34
C ASP A 119 -6.41 -24.94 -11.60
N LEU A 120 -5.10 -24.74 -11.66
CA LEU A 120 -4.47 -23.46 -11.88
C LEU A 120 -4.26 -23.10 -13.36
N HIS A 121 -4.58 -24.02 -14.29
CA HIS A 121 -4.40 -23.83 -15.72
C HIS A 121 -5.64 -23.14 -16.33
N ASN A 122 -5.77 -21.86 -16.03
CA ASN A 122 -6.84 -21.00 -16.49
C ASN A 122 -6.27 -19.61 -16.78
N ASP A 123 -7.03 -18.82 -17.53
CA ASP A 123 -6.76 -17.40 -17.60
C ASP A 123 -6.82 -16.79 -16.20
N THR A 124 -5.82 -16.00 -15.90
CA THR A 124 -5.61 -15.53 -14.55
C THR A 124 -5.00 -14.14 -14.54
N PHE A 125 -5.49 -13.33 -13.62
CA PHE A 125 -4.83 -12.08 -13.26
C PHE A 125 -4.06 -12.29 -11.96
N GLU A 126 -2.73 -12.40 -12.02
CA GLU A 126 -1.87 -12.62 -10.87
C GLU A 126 -1.30 -11.31 -10.36
N VAL A 127 -1.57 -10.96 -9.10
CA VAL A 127 -1.15 -9.69 -8.48
C VAL A 127 -0.22 -9.97 -7.31
N VAL A 128 0.93 -9.28 -7.29
CA VAL A 128 1.86 -9.28 -6.16
C VAL A 128 1.94 -7.87 -5.58
N VAL A 129 1.74 -7.76 -4.26
CA VAL A 129 1.81 -6.49 -3.53
C VAL A 129 2.77 -6.59 -2.34
N ASP A 130 3.62 -5.57 -2.21
CA ASP A 130 4.57 -5.33 -1.13
C ASP A 130 4.35 -3.89 -0.64
N GLY A 131 3.58 -3.75 0.42
CA GLY A 131 3.04 -2.46 0.83
C GLY A 131 4.05 -1.51 1.47
N ASP A 132 5.18 -2.02 1.97
CA ASP A 132 6.24 -1.23 2.62
C ASP A 132 7.56 -1.19 1.84
N LEU A 133 7.61 -1.83 0.66
CA LEU A 133 8.83 -1.99 -0.13
C LEU A 133 9.96 -2.70 0.61
N SER A 134 9.64 -3.59 1.55
CA SER A 134 10.65 -4.39 2.25
C SER A 134 11.43 -5.28 1.29
N GLY A 135 10.82 -5.64 0.17
CA GLY A 135 11.46 -6.42 -0.87
C GLY A 135 11.79 -7.85 -0.45
N GLY A 136 12.60 -8.50 -1.26
CA GLY A 136 13.10 -9.83 -0.98
C GLY A 136 12.15 -10.97 -1.37
N PRO A 137 12.55 -12.20 -1.05
CA PRO A 137 11.79 -13.38 -1.41
C PRO A 137 10.49 -13.48 -0.61
N LEU A 138 9.42 -13.87 -1.26
CA LEU A 138 8.09 -14.04 -0.66
C LEU A 138 7.58 -15.48 -0.74
N THR A 139 8.23 -16.36 -1.51
CA THR A 139 7.85 -17.76 -1.63
C THR A 139 8.78 -18.70 -0.87
N ALA A 140 8.28 -19.85 -0.42
CA ALA A 140 9.05 -20.84 0.31
C ALA A 140 10.28 -21.34 -0.47
N GLU A 141 10.23 -21.35 -1.79
CA GLU A 141 11.35 -21.71 -2.67
C GLU A 141 12.57 -20.81 -2.47
N PHE A 142 12.35 -19.52 -2.25
CA PHE A 142 13.41 -18.54 -2.06
C PHE A 142 13.71 -18.24 -0.58
N HIS A 143 13.18 -19.02 0.35
CA HIS A 143 13.44 -18.84 1.78
C HIS A 143 14.94 -18.81 2.06
N PRO A 144 15.46 -17.87 2.89
CA PRO A 144 16.91 -17.76 3.16
C PRO A 144 17.54 -19.04 3.74
N ASN A 145 16.78 -19.79 4.54
CA ASN A 145 17.21 -21.06 5.09
C ASN A 145 16.59 -22.25 4.36
N GLN A 146 17.30 -22.79 3.39
CA GLN A 146 16.87 -23.94 2.59
C GLN A 146 16.99 -25.28 3.33
N THR A 147 17.60 -25.31 4.52
CA THR A 147 17.73 -26.56 5.33
C THR A 147 16.44 -26.88 6.10
N LEU A 148 15.55 -25.92 6.26
CA LEU A 148 14.24 -26.16 6.87
C LEU A 148 13.36 -27.03 5.96
N PRO A 149 12.51 -27.90 6.52
CA PRO A 149 11.49 -28.62 5.77
C PRO A 149 10.62 -27.69 4.95
N LEU A 150 10.21 -28.11 3.76
CA LEU A 150 9.40 -27.29 2.85
C LEU A 150 8.14 -26.71 3.51
N MET A 151 7.44 -27.52 4.30
CA MET A 151 6.22 -27.09 4.97
C MET A 151 6.49 -26.03 6.04
N GLU A 152 7.60 -26.12 6.77
CA GLU A 152 8.00 -25.08 7.74
C GLU A 152 8.31 -23.78 7.03
N ARG A 153 9.05 -23.82 5.90
CA ARG A 153 9.31 -22.64 5.07
C ARG A 153 8.03 -22.03 4.53
N TYR A 154 7.09 -22.87 4.08
CA TYR A 154 5.81 -22.40 3.56
C TYR A 154 4.99 -21.68 4.63
N PHE A 155 4.79 -22.27 5.80
CA PHE A 155 3.96 -21.67 6.85
C PHE A 155 4.60 -20.45 7.52
N ALA A 156 5.93 -20.39 7.60
CA ALA A 156 6.63 -19.29 8.26
C ALA A 156 6.90 -18.09 7.35
N PHE A 157 6.86 -18.28 6.03
CA PHE A 157 7.45 -17.28 5.14
C PHE A 157 6.61 -16.96 3.91
N HIS A 158 5.93 -17.95 3.30
CA HIS A 158 5.29 -17.79 2.01
C HIS A 158 4.14 -16.76 2.09
N GLY A 159 4.25 -15.66 1.33
CA GLY A 159 3.26 -14.60 1.29
C GLY A 159 3.15 -13.73 2.55
N VAL A 160 4.05 -13.90 3.54
CA VAL A 160 3.93 -13.24 4.84
C VAL A 160 4.25 -11.74 4.78
N GLN A 161 5.37 -11.38 4.15
CA GLN A 161 5.82 -9.97 4.03
C GLN A 161 5.32 -9.27 2.78
N ALA A 162 4.87 -10.02 1.79
CA ALA A 162 4.25 -9.52 0.57
C ALA A 162 3.24 -10.56 0.10
N GLN A 163 2.14 -10.12 -0.47
CA GLN A 163 1.02 -11.01 -0.79
C GLN A 163 0.94 -11.23 -2.29
N ASN A 164 0.71 -12.49 -2.67
CA ASN A 164 0.47 -12.91 -4.04
C ASN A 164 -0.96 -13.47 -4.17
N TYR A 165 -1.74 -12.86 -5.05
CA TYR A 165 -3.11 -13.25 -5.38
C TYR A 165 -3.17 -13.78 -6.81
N HIS A 166 -3.52 -15.04 -6.95
CA HIS A 166 -3.81 -15.69 -8.22
C HIS A 166 -5.33 -15.61 -8.44
N ILE A 167 -5.78 -14.59 -9.17
CA ILE A 167 -7.20 -14.24 -9.32
C ILE A 167 -7.76 -14.96 -10.53
N PHE A 168 -8.72 -15.85 -10.30
CA PHE A 168 -9.42 -16.58 -11.36
C PHE A 168 -10.48 -15.71 -12.02
N THR A 169 -10.46 -15.65 -13.33
CA THR A 169 -11.24 -14.69 -14.12
C THR A 169 -12.18 -15.36 -15.10
N PRO A 170 -13.47 -15.49 -14.82
CA PRO A 170 -14.16 -15.37 -13.54
C PRO A 170 -14.03 -16.65 -12.69
N ALA A 171 -14.35 -16.56 -11.40
CA ALA A 171 -14.21 -17.68 -10.45
C ALA A 171 -15.34 -18.70 -10.53
N VAL A 172 -15.53 -19.34 -11.66
CA VAL A 172 -16.60 -20.34 -11.84
C VAL A 172 -16.27 -21.64 -11.12
N GLY A 173 -17.09 -22.00 -10.11
CA GLY A 173 -16.93 -23.25 -9.37
C GLY A 173 -15.73 -23.32 -8.41
N LYS A 174 -15.07 -22.19 -8.14
CA LYS A 174 -13.93 -22.07 -7.22
C LYS A 174 -13.97 -20.74 -6.46
N ASP A 175 -13.08 -20.57 -5.50
CA ASP A 175 -12.86 -19.27 -4.87
C ASP A 175 -12.35 -18.26 -5.91
N TRP A 176 -12.58 -16.97 -5.69
CA TRP A 176 -12.19 -15.92 -6.62
C TRP A 176 -10.67 -15.78 -6.78
N ALA A 177 -9.91 -16.15 -5.75
CA ALA A 177 -8.45 -16.15 -5.80
C ALA A 177 -7.85 -17.26 -4.95
N LEU A 178 -6.68 -17.72 -5.35
CA LEU A 178 -5.72 -18.38 -4.48
C LEU A 178 -4.79 -17.30 -3.91
N ALA A 179 -4.79 -17.13 -2.59
CA ALA A 179 -3.72 -16.38 -1.91
C ALA A 179 -2.57 -17.37 -1.68
N TRP A 180 -1.44 -17.12 -2.33
CA TRP A 180 -0.26 -17.96 -2.20
C TRP A 180 0.34 -17.82 -0.80
N GLY A 181 0.25 -18.87 0.01
CA GLY A 181 0.76 -18.88 1.36
C GLY A 181 -0.20 -19.48 2.38
N SER A 182 0.09 -19.28 3.64
CA SER A 182 -0.65 -19.85 4.77
C SER A 182 -1.72 -18.90 5.34
N GLN A 183 -2.04 -17.82 4.65
CA GLN A 183 -2.96 -16.75 5.08
C GLN A 183 -4.21 -16.62 4.17
N PRO A 184 -5.05 -17.65 4.00
CA PRO A 184 -6.19 -17.57 3.09
C PRO A 184 -7.26 -16.55 3.52
N TRP A 185 -7.16 -16.03 4.73
CA TRP A 185 -8.05 -15.01 5.28
C TRP A 185 -7.90 -13.64 4.60
N ILE A 186 -6.73 -13.32 3.99
CA ILE A 186 -6.50 -12.00 3.35
C ILE A 186 -7.43 -11.74 2.15
N LYS A 187 -7.97 -12.78 1.54
CA LYS A 187 -8.90 -12.68 0.40
C LYS A 187 -10.38 -12.63 0.79
N ARG A 188 -10.67 -12.51 2.09
CA ARG A 188 -12.04 -12.45 2.62
C ARG A 188 -12.33 -11.10 3.24
N LEU A 189 -13.61 -10.75 3.36
CA LEU A 189 -14.01 -9.57 4.15
C LEU A 189 -13.49 -9.69 5.58
N PRO A 190 -12.99 -8.62 6.16
CA PRO A 190 -12.99 -7.23 5.70
C PRO A 190 -11.73 -6.83 4.89
N TYR A 191 -10.91 -7.76 4.41
CA TYR A 191 -9.58 -7.51 3.82
C TYR A 191 -9.57 -7.52 2.30
N ALA A 192 -10.57 -8.09 1.67
CA ALA A 192 -10.74 -8.08 0.21
C ALA A 192 -12.21 -8.23 -0.17
N ASN A 193 -12.56 -7.74 -1.36
CA ASN A 193 -13.86 -7.95 -2.00
C ASN A 193 -13.72 -7.87 -3.51
N ILE A 194 -14.56 -8.59 -4.26
CA ILE A 194 -14.53 -8.65 -5.72
C ILE A 194 -15.93 -8.80 -6.30
N ALA A 195 -16.13 -8.25 -7.50
CA ALA A 195 -17.25 -8.52 -8.38
C ALA A 195 -16.80 -8.64 -9.83
N TYR A 196 -17.54 -9.39 -10.64
CA TYR A 196 -17.29 -9.61 -12.05
C TYR A 196 -18.49 -9.28 -12.90
N SER A 197 -18.23 -8.79 -14.12
CA SER A 197 -19.16 -8.71 -15.23
C SER A 197 -18.45 -9.23 -16.48
N TYR A 198 -19.08 -10.14 -17.25
CA TYR A 198 -18.51 -10.70 -18.46
C TYR A 198 -19.58 -11.18 -19.43
N ASP A 199 -19.27 -11.28 -20.72
CA ASP A 199 -20.20 -11.57 -21.82
C ASP A 199 -19.84 -12.81 -22.66
N PHE A 200 -18.95 -13.67 -22.14
CA PHE A 200 -18.42 -14.84 -22.87
C PHE A 200 -18.76 -16.18 -22.20
N LYS A 201 -18.47 -17.26 -22.91
CA LYS A 201 -18.47 -18.66 -22.43
C LYS A 201 -17.05 -19.23 -22.53
N PRO A 202 -16.73 -20.32 -21.81
CA PRO A 202 -15.44 -20.98 -21.95
C PRO A 202 -15.13 -21.30 -23.42
N GLY A 203 -13.89 -21.02 -23.86
CA GLY A 203 -13.43 -21.21 -25.23
C GLY A 203 -14.01 -20.22 -26.24
N GLN A 204 -14.60 -19.12 -25.81
CA GLN A 204 -15.18 -18.11 -26.70
C GLN A 204 -14.60 -16.72 -26.40
N PRO A 205 -14.56 -15.84 -27.42
CA PRO A 205 -14.14 -14.47 -27.23
C PRO A 205 -15.15 -13.67 -26.43
N GLY A 206 -14.67 -12.62 -25.74
CA GLY A 206 -15.53 -11.66 -25.07
C GLY A 206 -14.78 -10.75 -24.10
N LYS A 207 -15.54 -9.97 -23.36
CA LYS A 207 -15.04 -8.98 -22.41
C LYS A 207 -15.26 -9.42 -20.97
N LEU A 208 -14.28 -9.09 -20.14
CA LEU A 208 -14.32 -9.22 -18.69
C LEU A 208 -14.10 -7.85 -18.04
N THR A 209 -14.89 -7.57 -17.01
CA THR A 209 -14.60 -6.53 -16.03
C THR A 209 -14.53 -7.19 -14.67
N ALA A 210 -13.37 -7.14 -14.01
CA ALA A 210 -13.21 -7.55 -12.63
C ALA A 210 -12.87 -6.31 -11.80
N GLU A 211 -13.70 -6.04 -10.82
CA GLU A 211 -13.55 -4.92 -9.90
C GLU A 211 -13.33 -5.46 -8.49
N PHE A 212 -12.25 -5.04 -7.84
CA PHE A 212 -11.92 -5.54 -6.52
C PHE A 212 -11.08 -4.56 -5.71
N TRP A 213 -11.01 -4.80 -4.42
CA TRP A 213 -10.00 -4.19 -3.57
C TRP A 213 -9.35 -5.25 -2.68
N ILE A 214 -8.10 -4.97 -2.32
CA ILE A 214 -7.31 -5.76 -1.38
C ILE A 214 -6.70 -4.83 -0.32
N THR A 215 -6.47 -5.35 0.88
CA THR A 215 -5.66 -4.70 1.92
C THR A 215 -4.23 -5.18 1.77
N PRO A 216 -3.25 -4.32 1.47
CA PRO A 216 -1.84 -4.69 1.53
C PRO A 216 -1.38 -4.81 3.00
N PHE A 217 -0.49 -5.76 3.26
CA PHE A 217 0.05 -6.01 4.60
C PHE A 217 1.58 -5.95 4.58
N ASP A 218 2.15 -5.32 5.61
CA ASP A 218 3.58 -5.42 5.92
C ASP A 218 3.91 -6.76 6.59
N TYR A 219 2.90 -7.36 7.25
CA TYR A 219 2.95 -8.71 7.82
C TYR A 219 1.57 -9.37 7.80
N ALA A 220 1.47 -10.56 7.21
CA ALA A 220 0.26 -11.37 7.19
C ALA A 220 0.62 -12.86 7.37
N GLY A 221 0.66 -13.33 8.60
CA GLY A 221 1.04 -14.72 8.91
C GLY A 221 -0.13 -15.70 8.99
N ALA A 222 0.20 -16.98 9.15
CA ALA A 222 -0.76 -18.06 9.33
C ALA A 222 -1.58 -17.97 10.62
N GLU A 223 -1.07 -17.24 11.61
CA GLU A 223 -1.73 -17.03 12.90
C GLU A 223 -2.98 -16.15 12.80
N GLY A 224 -3.23 -15.57 11.64
CA GLY A 224 -4.46 -14.85 11.32
C GLY A 224 -4.39 -13.34 11.57
N PRO A 225 -5.54 -12.65 11.37
CA PRO A 225 -5.58 -11.18 11.31
C PRO A 225 -5.23 -10.48 12.62
N ALA A 226 -5.36 -11.15 13.77
CA ALA A 226 -5.04 -10.54 15.07
C ALA A 226 -3.56 -10.15 15.23
N ARG A 227 -2.67 -10.73 14.43
CA ARG A 227 -1.23 -10.44 14.42
C ARG A 227 -0.75 -9.77 13.13
N ALA A 228 -1.65 -9.57 12.19
CA ALA A 228 -1.32 -8.91 10.94
C ALA A 228 -1.01 -7.43 11.15
N VAL A 229 -0.16 -6.89 10.28
CA VAL A 229 0.17 -5.48 10.21
C VAL A 229 -0.24 -4.97 8.83
N GLU A 230 -1.31 -4.18 8.78
CA GLU A 230 -1.73 -3.53 7.54
C GLU A 230 -0.73 -2.46 7.13
N SER A 231 -0.42 -2.39 5.85
CA SER A 231 0.34 -1.28 5.30
C SER A 231 -0.44 0.02 5.39
N VAL A 232 0.09 1.00 6.11
CA VAL A 232 -0.52 2.33 6.17
C VAL A 232 -0.27 3.06 4.85
N LEU A 233 -1.35 3.36 4.12
CA LEU A 233 -1.30 4.07 2.86
C LEU A 233 -1.37 5.58 3.08
N THR A 234 -0.39 6.31 2.53
CA THR A 234 -0.26 7.77 2.67
C THR A 234 0.11 8.44 1.35
N ASP A 235 -0.15 9.75 1.27
CA ASP A 235 0.23 10.56 0.10
C ASP A 235 1.73 10.41 -0.20
N ASN A 236 2.06 10.17 -1.46
CA ASN A 236 3.41 9.98 -1.98
C ASN A 236 4.17 8.73 -1.47
N LYS A 237 3.51 7.85 -0.72
CA LYS A 237 4.12 6.55 -0.36
C LYS A 237 4.40 5.76 -1.64
N LYS A 238 5.55 5.13 -1.70
CA LYS A 238 5.89 4.13 -2.71
C LYS A 238 5.57 2.74 -2.17
N ILE A 239 5.04 1.89 -3.04
CA ILE A 239 4.73 0.48 -2.76
C ILE A 239 5.27 -0.39 -3.89
N GLY A 240 5.61 -1.64 -3.59
CA GLY A 240 5.82 -2.68 -4.58
C GLY A 240 4.47 -3.19 -5.06
N LEU A 241 4.23 -3.09 -6.36
CA LEU A 241 3.02 -3.62 -6.98
C LEU A 241 3.35 -4.08 -8.39
N THR A 242 3.06 -5.31 -8.69
CA THR A 242 3.24 -5.86 -10.03
C THR A 242 2.19 -6.91 -10.31
N TRP A 243 2.02 -7.26 -11.60
CA TRP A 243 1.08 -8.30 -12.00
C TRP A 243 1.53 -8.98 -13.27
N ALA A 244 0.93 -10.13 -13.50
CA ALA A 244 0.94 -10.82 -14.78
C ALA A 244 -0.49 -11.20 -15.19
N VAL A 245 -0.73 -11.23 -16.49
CA VAL A 245 -1.92 -11.84 -17.08
C VAL A 245 -1.46 -13.15 -17.69
N ILE A 246 -2.00 -14.24 -17.18
CA ILE A 246 -1.77 -15.59 -17.72
C ILE A 246 -2.92 -15.88 -18.65
N ASP A 247 -2.57 -16.19 -19.89
CA ASP A 247 -3.46 -16.30 -21.04
C ASP A 247 -3.28 -17.68 -21.67
N TYR A 248 -4.33 -18.50 -21.64
CA TYR A 248 -4.34 -19.87 -22.17
C TYR A 248 -5.27 -19.98 -23.38
N ASP A 249 -4.72 -19.88 -24.57
CA ASP A 249 -5.46 -20.10 -25.83
C ASP A 249 -5.80 -21.57 -26.09
N ASP A 250 -5.14 -22.48 -25.40
CA ASP A 250 -5.42 -23.92 -25.42
C ASP A 250 -4.78 -24.60 -24.21
N VAL A 251 -5.60 -25.04 -23.28
CA VAL A 251 -5.15 -25.70 -22.05
C VAL A 251 -4.36 -27.00 -22.30
N GLN A 252 -4.57 -27.67 -23.44
CA GLN A 252 -3.86 -28.90 -23.79
C GLN A 252 -2.50 -28.62 -24.46
N ASP A 253 -2.24 -27.36 -24.85
CA ASP A 253 -1.02 -26.96 -25.56
C ASP A 253 -0.35 -25.77 -24.86
N GLU A 254 0.56 -26.06 -23.96
CA GLU A 254 1.34 -25.07 -23.21
C GLU A 254 2.15 -24.11 -24.11
N SER A 255 2.37 -24.46 -25.36
CA SER A 255 3.04 -23.55 -26.34
C SER A 255 2.18 -22.36 -26.74
N LYS A 256 0.90 -22.37 -26.40
CA LYS A 256 -0.05 -21.27 -26.61
C LYS A 256 -0.32 -20.44 -25.37
N LYS A 257 0.38 -20.74 -24.27
CA LYS A 257 0.27 -19.96 -23.05
C LYS A 257 1.13 -18.70 -23.11
N GLY A 258 0.52 -17.55 -22.88
CA GLY A 258 1.19 -16.28 -22.60
C GLY A 258 1.32 -16.02 -21.10
N PHE A 259 2.46 -15.43 -20.67
CA PHE A 259 2.64 -14.92 -19.32
C PHE A 259 3.00 -13.44 -19.43
N TRP A 260 1.98 -12.60 -19.52
CA TRP A 260 2.08 -11.17 -19.80
C TRP A 260 2.41 -10.39 -18.53
N ASN A 261 3.68 -10.14 -18.28
CA ASN A 261 4.21 -9.58 -17.06
C ASN A 261 4.47 -8.07 -17.15
N LEU A 262 4.06 -7.32 -16.13
CA LEU A 262 4.40 -5.91 -15.98
C LEU A 262 5.87 -5.73 -15.57
N SER A 263 6.40 -6.58 -14.70
CA SER A 263 7.81 -6.56 -14.33
C SER A 263 8.70 -6.94 -15.50
N THR A 264 9.95 -6.47 -15.47
CA THR A 264 10.99 -6.90 -16.41
C THR A 264 11.62 -8.24 -16.04
N ASN A 265 11.18 -8.87 -14.96
CA ASN A 265 11.74 -10.12 -14.46
C ASN A 265 10.64 -11.12 -14.07
N HIS A 266 10.67 -12.27 -14.71
CA HIS A 266 9.71 -13.35 -14.47
C HIS A 266 9.64 -13.80 -12.99
N LYS A 267 10.75 -13.74 -12.26
CA LYS A 267 10.81 -14.20 -10.85
C LYS A 267 10.15 -13.23 -9.85
N MET A 268 9.48 -12.17 -10.32
CA MET A 268 8.81 -11.20 -9.45
C MET A 268 7.75 -11.84 -8.53
N TYR A 269 7.10 -12.92 -8.98
CA TYR A 269 6.11 -13.66 -8.18
C TYR A 269 6.72 -14.38 -6.97
N GLY A 270 8.03 -14.58 -6.97
CA GLY A 270 8.77 -15.21 -5.88
C GLY A 270 9.68 -14.26 -5.11
N ASN A 271 9.93 -13.05 -5.64
CA ASN A 271 10.82 -12.06 -5.04
C ASN A 271 10.39 -10.63 -5.41
N THR A 272 9.81 -9.90 -4.46
CA THR A 272 9.26 -8.55 -4.68
C THR A 272 10.30 -7.50 -5.01
N SER A 273 11.59 -7.71 -4.68
CA SER A 273 12.68 -6.84 -5.16
C SER A 273 12.81 -6.79 -6.69
N LEU A 274 12.16 -7.70 -7.39
CA LEU A 274 12.13 -7.79 -8.85
C LEU A 274 10.82 -7.24 -9.45
N GLY A 275 9.90 -6.78 -8.60
CA GLY A 275 8.64 -6.17 -9.01
C GLY A 275 8.78 -4.71 -9.42
N THR A 276 7.66 -4.09 -9.77
CA THR A 276 7.56 -2.68 -10.13
C THR A 276 7.18 -1.81 -8.93
N VAL A 277 7.54 -0.52 -9.00
CA VAL A 277 7.23 0.46 -7.95
C VAL A 277 6.12 1.37 -8.41
N PHE A 278 5.12 1.54 -7.55
CA PHE A 278 4.04 2.49 -7.73
C PHE A 278 4.07 3.56 -6.67
N THR A 279 3.73 4.79 -7.04
CA THR A 279 3.60 5.92 -6.11
C THR A 279 2.13 6.25 -5.89
N LEU A 280 1.69 6.28 -4.63
CA LEU A 280 0.35 6.71 -4.25
C LEU A 280 0.24 8.22 -4.41
N LEU A 281 -0.62 8.66 -5.33
CA LEU A 281 -0.82 10.09 -5.58
C LEU A 281 -1.60 10.74 -4.44
N PRO A 282 -1.32 12.02 -4.12
CA PRO A 282 -2.19 12.82 -3.29
C PRO A 282 -3.51 13.12 -4.03
N LEU A 283 -4.55 13.48 -3.28
CA LEU A 283 -5.84 13.88 -3.85
C LEU A 283 -5.66 15.01 -4.87
N ALA A 284 -6.22 14.83 -6.06
CA ALA A 284 -6.13 15.81 -7.13
C ALA A 284 -6.70 17.16 -6.69
N ALA A 285 -6.08 18.26 -7.11
CA ALA A 285 -6.42 19.63 -6.65
C ALA A 285 -7.91 19.95 -6.81
N LYS A 286 -8.55 19.49 -7.89
CA LYS A 286 -9.99 19.72 -8.16
C LYS A 286 -10.93 19.10 -7.12
N TYR A 287 -10.45 18.13 -6.32
CA TYR A 287 -11.21 17.46 -5.27
C TYR A 287 -10.77 17.84 -3.87
N GLN A 288 -9.71 18.65 -3.74
CA GLN A 288 -9.29 19.12 -2.42
C GLN A 288 -10.36 20.08 -1.87
N PRO A 289 -10.68 19.98 -0.58
CA PRO A 289 -11.60 20.94 0.03
C PRO A 289 -11.03 22.35 -0.12
N THR A 290 -11.92 23.31 -0.39
CA THR A 290 -11.60 24.74 -0.33
C THR A 290 -11.05 25.05 1.05
N LEU A 291 -10.04 25.95 1.11
CA LEU A 291 -9.47 26.40 2.36
C LEU A 291 -10.56 27.03 3.24
N ALA A 292 -10.77 26.49 4.44
CA ALA A 292 -11.71 27.02 5.41
C ALA A 292 -11.06 26.98 6.80
N ALA A 293 -11.03 28.12 7.48
CA ALA A 293 -10.54 28.18 8.86
C ALA A 293 -11.56 27.50 9.80
N GLN A 294 -11.11 26.54 10.60
CA GLN A 294 -11.86 25.90 11.67
C GLN A 294 -10.93 25.63 12.85
N TRP A 295 -11.48 25.70 14.06
CA TRP A 295 -10.69 25.44 15.24
C TRP A 295 -11.56 25.12 16.46
N SER A 296 -10.97 24.40 17.41
CA SER A 296 -11.53 24.14 18.73
C SER A 296 -10.58 24.61 19.83
N PHE A 297 -11.05 24.55 21.07
CA PHE A 297 -10.23 24.90 22.24
C PHE A 297 -10.61 24.06 23.46
N LEU A 298 -9.68 23.96 24.41
CA LEU A 298 -9.87 23.35 25.72
C LEU A 298 -9.21 24.25 26.76
N VAL A 299 -9.92 24.59 27.84
CA VAL A 299 -9.30 25.22 29.04
C VAL A 299 -8.52 24.13 29.78
N THR A 300 -7.21 24.14 29.63
CA THR A 300 -6.31 23.11 30.17
C THR A 300 -5.88 23.36 31.61
N ASP A 301 -5.88 24.62 32.05
CA ASP A 301 -5.65 25.01 33.45
C ASP A 301 -6.49 26.26 33.79
N ALA A 302 -7.61 26.04 34.45
CA ALA A 302 -8.51 27.11 34.80
C ALA A 302 -7.89 28.11 35.82
N ALA A 303 -7.08 27.61 36.76
CA ALA A 303 -6.45 28.47 37.77
C ALA A 303 -5.41 29.42 37.18
N ARG A 304 -4.74 28.98 36.11
CA ARG A 304 -3.77 29.77 35.35
C ARG A 304 -4.36 30.44 34.15
N ARG A 305 -5.65 30.26 33.87
CA ARG A 305 -6.33 30.74 32.67
C ARG A 305 -5.63 30.30 31.38
N GLN A 306 -5.18 29.05 31.36
CA GLN A 306 -4.48 28.47 30.24
C GLN A 306 -5.46 27.73 29.29
N VAL A 307 -5.37 28.04 28.02
CA VAL A 307 -6.21 27.48 26.95
C VAL A 307 -5.34 26.90 25.84
N THR A 308 -5.62 25.66 25.46
CA THR A 308 -5.02 25.01 24.29
C THR A 308 -5.97 25.19 23.12
N PHE A 309 -5.48 25.72 22.01
CA PHE A 309 -6.20 25.88 20.76
C PHE A 309 -5.75 24.80 19.77
N THR A 310 -6.69 24.24 19.04
CA THR A 310 -6.44 23.20 18.04
C THR A 310 -6.93 23.68 16.68
N ASP A 311 -6.04 23.67 15.68
CA ASP A 311 -6.40 23.93 14.29
C ASP A 311 -7.16 22.73 13.73
N GLU A 312 -8.35 22.97 13.18
CA GLU A 312 -9.22 22.01 12.50
C GLU A 312 -9.57 22.49 11.07
N SER A 313 -8.75 23.40 10.53
CA SER A 313 -8.98 24.00 9.22
C SER A 313 -8.99 22.96 8.10
N LEU A 314 -9.89 23.14 7.15
CA LEU A 314 -10.00 22.32 5.96
C LEU A 314 -9.05 22.84 4.85
N GLY A 315 -8.60 21.94 4.00
CA GLY A 315 -7.67 22.26 2.92
C GLY A 315 -6.21 22.29 3.37
N ARG A 316 -5.30 22.66 2.44
CA ARG A 316 -3.86 22.73 2.73
C ARG A 316 -3.51 24.06 3.36
N VAL A 317 -3.29 24.08 4.67
CA VAL A 317 -2.79 25.26 5.40
C VAL A 317 -1.26 25.28 5.37
N THR A 318 -0.68 26.44 5.12
CA THR A 318 0.76 26.67 5.14
C THR A 318 1.18 27.75 6.14
N LYS A 319 0.22 28.62 6.55
CA LYS A 319 0.46 29.64 7.57
C LYS A 319 -0.76 29.80 8.46
N TRP A 320 -0.51 30.08 9.73
CA TRP A 320 -1.49 30.34 10.77
C TRP A 320 -1.25 31.72 11.38
N LYS A 321 -2.31 32.41 11.76
CA LYS A 321 -2.29 33.60 12.56
C LYS A 321 -3.47 33.58 13.50
N TRP A 322 -3.17 33.41 14.79
CA TRP A 322 -4.11 33.52 15.87
C TRP A 322 -4.10 34.93 16.45
N ASP A 323 -5.28 35.42 16.77
CA ASP A 323 -5.51 36.61 17.60
C ASP A 323 -6.37 36.14 18.77
N PHE A 324 -5.85 36.25 19.99
CA PHE A 324 -6.53 35.71 21.18
C PHE A 324 -7.52 36.72 21.78
N GLY A 325 -7.64 37.92 21.23
CA GLY A 325 -8.59 38.94 21.69
C GLY A 325 -8.15 39.71 22.93
N ASP A 326 -6.94 39.46 23.42
CA ASP A 326 -6.31 40.16 24.54
C ASP A 326 -5.12 41.03 24.11
N GLY A 327 -4.98 41.27 22.80
CA GLY A 327 -3.89 41.99 22.19
C GLY A 327 -2.66 41.18 21.88
N THR A 328 -2.68 39.86 22.14
CA THR A 328 -1.59 38.94 21.81
C THR A 328 -1.93 38.04 20.63
N THR A 329 -0.92 37.54 19.95
CA THR A 329 -1.07 36.73 18.74
C THR A 329 -0.12 35.51 18.75
N SER A 330 -0.39 34.51 17.90
CA SER A 330 0.50 33.36 17.65
C SER A 330 0.48 32.96 16.18
N THR A 331 1.58 32.38 15.71
CA THR A 331 1.70 31.76 14.36
C THR A 331 1.86 30.23 14.45
N ALA A 332 1.83 29.65 15.65
CA ALA A 332 1.86 28.19 15.83
C ALA A 332 0.57 27.57 15.28
N PRO A 333 0.62 26.34 14.69
CA PRO A 333 -0.58 25.66 14.20
C PRO A 333 -1.63 25.45 15.30
N SER A 334 -1.21 24.98 16.47
CA SER A 334 -2.08 24.70 17.63
C SER A 334 -1.43 25.25 18.90
N PRO A 335 -1.63 26.55 19.20
CA PRO A 335 -0.95 27.21 20.32
C PRO A 335 -1.59 26.91 21.67
N VAL A 336 -0.77 27.00 22.70
CA VAL A 336 -1.24 27.14 24.09
C VAL A 336 -1.10 28.60 24.47
N HIS A 337 -2.18 29.19 25.00
CA HIS A 337 -2.21 30.60 25.41
C HIS A 337 -2.67 30.74 26.84
N GLN A 338 -2.06 31.66 27.60
CA GLN A 338 -2.43 32.00 28.95
C GLN A 338 -2.94 33.44 29.04
N TYR A 339 -4.22 33.58 29.38
CA TYR A 339 -4.83 34.91 29.56
C TYR A 339 -4.40 35.53 30.88
N ARG A 340 -4.08 36.83 30.87
CA ARG A 340 -3.70 37.58 32.05
C ARG A 340 -4.91 37.86 32.95
N GLU A 341 -6.04 38.19 32.31
CA GLU A 341 -7.25 38.58 33.00
C GLU A 341 -8.38 37.57 32.78
N ALA A 342 -9.30 37.51 33.73
CA ALA A 342 -10.55 36.78 33.58
C ALA A 342 -11.43 37.53 32.57
N GLY A 343 -12.14 36.79 31.71
CA GLY A 343 -12.99 37.43 30.71
C GLY A 343 -13.51 36.47 29.65
N LYS A 344 -14.25 37.08 28.72
CA LYS A 344 -14.70 36.40 27.50
C LYS A 344 -14.00 37.02 26.31
N TYR A 345 -13.36 36.23 25.51
CA TYR A 345 -12.48 36.70 24.44
C TYR A 345 -13.04 36.35 23.05
N ILE A 346 -12.82 37.27 22.11
CA ILE A 346 -13.06 37.04 20.68
C ILE A 346 -11.77 36.50 20.11
N VAL A 347 -11.74 35.21 19.82
CA VAL A 347 -10.55 34.56 19.25
C VAL A 347 -10.75 34.36 17.77
N VAL A 348 -9.71 34.72 17.00
CA VAL A 348 -9.71 34.65 15.54
C VAL A 348 -8.55 33.79 15.07
N LEU A 349 -8.85 32.85 14.21
CA LEU A 349 -7.86 32.14 13.40
C LEU A 349 -7.94 32.63 11.95
N GLU A 350 -6.83 33.11 11.43
CA GLU A 350 -6.60 33.29 10.00
C GLU A 350 -5.63 32.22 9.50
N VAL A 351 -5.97 31.57 8.39
CA VAL A 351 -5.11 30.59 7.73
C VAL A 351 -4.86 30.98 6.28
N GLU A 352 -3.67 30.64 5.78
CA GLU A 352 -3.27 30.88 4.40
C GLU A 352 -2.73 29.56 3.79
N GLY A 353 -3.05 29.30 2.56
CA GLY A 353 -2.58 28.15 1.79
C GLY A 353 -2.64 28.40 0.28
N PRO A 354 -2.30 27.39 -0.55
CA PRO A 354 -2.35 27.55 -2.01
C PRO A 354 -3.72 27.95 -2.56
N ALA A 355 -4.81 27.64 -1.84
CA ALA A 355 -6.18 27.98 -2.21
C ALA A 355 -6.60 29.39 -1.75
N GLY A 356 -5.69 30.19 -1.15
CA GLY A 356 -5.97 31.55 -0.69
C GLY A 356 -5.93 31.70 0.82
N LYS A 357 -6.84 32.51 1.37
CA LYS A 357 -6.95 32.80 2.81
C LYS A 357 -8.34 32.50 3.33
N ALA A 358 -8.44 32.04 4.56
CA ALA A 358 -9.69 31.85 5.26
C ALA A 358 -9.56 32.34 6.70
N ARG A 359 -10.70 32.70 7.30
CA ARG A 359 -10.75 33.28 8.64
C ARG A 359 -11.97 32.75 9.40
N MET A 360 -11.79 32.41 10.67
CA MET A 360 -12.88 32.04 11.57
C MET A 360 -12.72 32.76 12.93
N ALA A 361 -13.78 33.42 13.37
CA ALA A 361 -13.86 34.01 14.69
C ALA A 361 -14.92 33.30 15.54
N LYS A 362 -14.60 33.06 16.81
CA LYS A 362 -15.58 32.67 17.84
C LYS A 362 -15.71 33.81 18.86
N VAL A 363 -16.92 34.32 18.96
CA VAL A 363 -17.21 35.49 19.78
C VAL A 363 -17.68 35.03 21.16
N TRP A 364 -16.85 35.30 22.19
CA TRP A 364 -17.12 34.97 23.59
C TRP A 364 -17.26 33.49 23.94
N ASP A 365 -16.89 32.61 23.03
CA ASP A 365 -16.86 31.17 23.31
C ASP A 365 -15.72 30.84 24.29
N VAL A 366 -14.58 31.53 24.14
CA VAL A 366 -13.45 31.36 25.05
C VAL A 366 -13.67 32.22 26.27
N ALA A 367 -14.07 31.59 27.37
CA ALA A 367 -14.29 32.23 28.69
C ALA A 367 -13.33 31.64 29.70
N VAL A 368 -12.60 32.51 30.43
CA VAL A 368 -11.69 32.13 31.51
C VAL A 368 -12.03 32.94 32.78
N GLN A 369 -11.93 32.30 33.93
CA GLN A 369 -12.28 32.88 35.25
C GLN A 369 -11.04 33.24 36.05
#